data_121bc12efdf5a8a9b6dd69f11156c882
#
_entry.id   121bc12efdf5a8a9b6dd69f11156c882
#
_cell.length_a   1.000
_cell.length_b   1.000
_cell.length_c   1.000
_cell.angle_alpha   90.00
_cell.angle_beta   90.00
_cell.angle_gamma   90.00
#
_symmetry.space_group_name_H-M   'P 1'
#
loop_
_entity.id
_entity.type
_entity.pdbx_description
1 polymer ?
#
loop_
_entity_poly.entity_id
_entity_poly.type
_entity_poly.pdbx_seq_one_letter_code
_entity_poly.pdbx_strand_id
1 'polypeptide(L)'
;SKVHCYASHEDYSIFRFYDMNLEEQQRYVTFGIFDKMRIRYNDYEGTQLFNNKGEFNTIFRDYIKHTWFLNRDLSYDEFVKQVKDLDYIMVKPLDASKGVGIQKYACPASEDERKKLYEEIMNQDSSIIEECIVQHEDVAEFCPTSVNTIRITTLNYEGDCKFLYAVFRMGRGGVVDNFHAGGIAATIDIPSGMVCTSAADLDGNTLKKIQIVVRRSK
;
A
#
# COMPACT_ATOMS: atom_id res chain seq x y z
N SER A 1 -1.15 24.83 -19.12
CA SER A 1 -0.62 23.47 -18.82
C SER A 1 -1.71 22.38 -18.89
N LYS A 2 -2.93 22.61 -18.37
CA LYS A 2 -4.05 21.64 -18.48
C LYS A 2 -4.32 21.16 -19.90
N VAL A 3 -4.15 22.01 -20.88
CA VAL A 3 -4.45 21.69 -22.30
C VAL A 3 -3.36 20.85 -22.96
N HIS A 4 -2.10 21.05 -22.58
CA HIS A 4 -0.97 20.42 -23.28
C HIS A 4 -0.42 19.16 -22.60
N CYS A 5 -0.51 19.08 -21.26
CA CYS A 5 0.09 17.98 -20.50
C CYS A 5 -0.95 17.14 -19.73
N TYR A 6 -2.25 17.40 -19.91
CA TYR A 6 -3.33 16.76 -19.15
C TYR A 6 -3.11 16.79 -17.62
N ALA A 7 -2.45 17.85 -17.15
CA ALA A 7 -2.13 18.01 -15.75
C ALA A 7 -3.38 18.34 -14.92
N SER A 8 -3.53 17.66 -13.78
CA SER A 8 -4.49 18.04 -12.75
C SER A 8 -4.01 19.30 -12.01
N HIS A 9 -4.83 19.85 -11.15
CA HIS A 9 -4.44 20.95 -10.28
C HIS A 9 -3.34 20.50 -9.28
N GLU A 10 -3.46 19.26 -8.79
CA GLU A 10 -2.44 18.64 -7.92
C GLU A 10 -1.11 18.46 -8.63
N ASP A 11 -1.11 17.90 -9.86
CA ASP A 11 0.11 17.78 -10.68
C ASP A 11 0.81 19.12 -10.84
N TYR A 12 0.03 20.17 -11.13
CA TYR A 12 0.57 21.51 -11.36
C TYR A 12 1.31 22.05 -10.14
N SER A 13 0.78 21.78 -8.95
CA SER A 13 1.36 22.19 -7.68
C SER A 13 2.56 21.30 -7.29
N ILE A 14 2.39 19.98 -7.28
CA ILE A 14 3.41 19.01 -6.83
C ILE A 14 4.65 19.08 -7.72
N PHE A 15 4.48 19.12 -9.04
CA PHE A 15 5.59 19.20 -9.98
C PHE A 15 6.13 20.62 -10.16
N ARG A 16 5.54 21.61 -9.51
CA ARG A 16 5.92 23.03 -9.61
C ARG A 16 5.94 23.53 -11.06
N PHE A 17 4.92 23.15 -11.85
CA PHE A 17 4.84 23.50 -13.27
C PHE A 17 4.85 25.00 -13.56
N TYR A 18 4.57 25.82 -12.55
CA TYR A 18 4.69 27.27 -12.63
C TYR A 18 6.15 27.77 -12.77
N ASP A 19 7.14 26.95 -12.39
CA ASP A 19 8.56 27.25 -12.52
C ASP A 19 9.18 26.67 -13.81
N MET A 20 8.39 25.96 -14.65
CA MET A 20 8.86 25.19 -15.79
C MET A 20 8.31 25.73 -17.11
N ASN A 21 9.11 25.66 -18.16
CA ASN A 21 8.64 25.87 -19.52
C ASN A 21 7.85 24.64 -20.04
N LEU A 22 7.21 24.75 -21.20
CA LEU A 22 6.35 23.69 -21.73
C LEU A 22 7.11 22.38 -22.06
N GLU A 23 8.33 22.48 -22.54
CA GLU A 23 9.16 21.32 -22.87
C GLU A 23 9.52 20.52 -21.60
N GLU A 24 9.85 21.21 -20.52
CA GLU A 24 10.10 20.60 -19.22
C GLU A 24 8.87 19.94 -18.66
N GLN A 25 7.69 20.60 -18.72
CA GLN A 25 6.42 20.03 -18.27
C GLN A 25 6.04 18.74 -19.02
N GLN A 26 6.37 18.63 -20.31
CA GLN A 26 6.09 17.45 -21.14
C GLN A 26 6.90 16.21 -20.76
N ARG A 27 7.94 16.35 -19.96
CA ARG A 27 8.75 15.23 -19.44
C ARG A 27 8.09 14.50 -18.26
N TYR A 28 6.98 15.02 -17.73
CA TYR A 28 6.29 14.46 -16.59
C TYR A 28 5.08 13.62 -17.02
N VAL A 29 4.91 12.48 -16.37
CA VAL A 29 3.69 11.68 -16.47
C VAL A 29 2.67 12.27 -15.50
N THR A 30 1.78 13.09 -16.00
CA THR A 30 0.70 13.70 -15.23
C THR A 30 -0.42 12.70 -14.96
N PHE A 31 -1.30 13.01 -14.01
CA PHE A 31 -2.45 12.17 -13.69
C PHE A 31 -3.30 11.83 -14.92
N GLY A 32 -3.55 12.82 -15.80
CA GLY A 32 -4.34 12.57 -17.00
C GLY A 32 -3.64 11.69 -18.05
N ILE A 33 -2.30 11.74 -18.12
CA ILE A 33 -1.52 10.81 -18.97
C ILE A 33 -1.56 9.40 -18.35
N PHE A 34 -1.32 9.30 -17.05
CA PHE A 34 -1.38 8.04 -16.32
C PHE A 34 -2.76 7.37 -16.44
N ASP A 35 -3.84 8.14 -16.31
CA ASP A 35 -5.20 7.61 -16.43
C ASP A 35 -5.51 7.08 -17.82
N LYS A 36 -5.04 7.76 -18.88
CA LYS A 36 -5.13 7.24 -20.26
C LYS A 36 -4.34 5.95 -20.45
N MET A 37 -3.15 5.84 -19.86
CA MET A 37 -2.36 4.60 -19.89
C MET A 37 -3.11 3.49 -19.15
N ARG A 38 -3.66 3.77 -17.99
CA ARG A 38 -4.43 2.82 -17.19
C ARG A 38 -5.63 2.28 -17.96
N ILE A 39 -6.41 3.14 -18.60
CA ILE A 39 -7.57 2.75 -19.41
C ILE A 39 -7.14 1.91 -20.63
N ARG A 40 -6.00 2.23 -21.23
CA ARG A 40 -5.52 1.54 -22.43
C ARG A 40 -4.94 0.15 -22.16
N TYR A 41 -4.24 -0.01 -21.01
CA TYR A 41 -3.45 -1.21 -20.74
C TYR A 41 -4.04 -2.11 -19.67
N ASN A 42 -5.01 -1.64 -18.89
CA ASN A 42 -5.69 -2.48 -17.92
C ASN A 42 -7.00 -3.01 -18.49
N ASP A 43 -7.23 -4.28 -18.26
CA ASP A 43 -8.53 -4.88 -18.46
C ASP A 43 -9.50 -4.45 -17.34
N TYR A 44 -10.76 -4.15 -17.71
CA TYR A 44 -11.76 -3.71 -16.75
C TYR A 44 -12.11 -4.81 -15.74
N GLU A 45 -12.34 -6.03 -16.22
CA GLU A 45 -12.70 -7.18 -15.35
C GLU A 45 -11.54 -7.50 -14.40
N GLY A 46 -10.31 -7.56 -14.92
CA GLY A 46 -9.11 -7.72 -14.11
C GLY A 46 -8.95 -6.63 -13.05
N THR A 47 -9.29 -5.38 -13.38
CA THR A 47 -9.23 -4.27 -12.42
C THR A 47 -10.21 -4.45 -11.26
N GLN A 48 -11.40 -5.03 -11.48
CA GLN A 48 -12.39 -5.26 -10.42
C GLN A 48 -11.87 -6.25 -9.36
N LEU A 49 -11.09 -7.25 -9.76
CA LEU A 49 -10.49 -8.21 -8.84
C LEU A 49 -9.59 -7.54 -7.78
N PHE A 50 -8.96 -6.43 -8.12
CA PHE A 50 -8.12 -5.67 -7.19
C PHE A 50 -8.91 -4.77 -6.23
N ASN A 51 -10.20 -4.56 -6.48
CA ASN A 51 -11.07 -3.75 -5.62
C ASN A 51 -11.57 -4.52 -4.40
N ASN A 52 -11.65 -5.86 -4.50
CA ASN A 52 -12.07 -6.73 -3.41
C ASN A 52 -10.85 -7.46 -2.81
N LYS A 53 -10.50 -7.12 -1.56
CA LYS A 53 -9.33 -7.70 -0.88
C LYS A 53 -9.43 -9.22 -0.68
N GLY A 54 -10.64 -9.74 -0.46
CA GLY A 54 -10.85 -11.18 -0.29
C GLY A 54 -10.62 -11.95 -1.58
N GLU A 55 -11.14 -11.46 -2.70
CA GLU A 55 -10.90 -12.05 -4.03
C GLU A 55 -9.43 -11.95 -4.42
N PHE A 56 -8.81 -10.78 -4.22
CA PHE A 56 -7.38 -10.59 -4.44
C PHE A 56 -6.55 -11.60 -3.66
N ASN A 57 -6.77 -11.72 -2.35
CA ASN A 57 -6.01 -12.63 -1.50
C ASN A 57 -6.26 -14.11 -1.88
N THR A 58 -7.44 -14.45 -2.36
CA THR A 58 -7.76 -15.80 -2.83
C THR A 58 -6.97 -16.15 -4.10
N ILE A 59 -6.93 -15.24 -5.07
CA ILE A 59 -6.25 -15.45 -6.35
C ILE A 59 -4.73 -15.46 -6.16
N PHE A 60 -4.21 -14.55 -5.33
CA PHE A 60 -2.78 -14.37 -5.10
C PHE A 60 -2.26 -15.07 -3.83
N ARG A 61 -2.97 -16.08 -3.31
CA ARG A 61 -2.64 -16.76 -2.04
C ARG A 61 -1.20 -17.27 -1.96
N ASP A 62 -0.63 -17.72 -3.07
CA ASP A 62 0.74 -18.24 -3.10
C ASP A 62 1.80 -17.14 -2.85
N TYR A 63 1.43 -15.89 -3.06
CA TYR A 63 2.28 -14.71 -2.87
C TYR A 63 2.04 -14.02 -1.53
N ILE A 64 0.91 -14.31 -0.86
CA ILE A 64 0.55 -13.73 0.44
C ILE A 64 1.03 -14.68 1.54
N LYS A 65 2.01 -14.23 2.33
CA LYS A 65 2.72 -15.09 3.29
C LYS A 65 2.25 -14.93 4.74
N HIS A 66 1.41 -13.95 5.02
CA HIS A 66 0.80 -13.75 6.34
C HIS A 66 -0.58 -14.43 6.40
N THR A 67 -1.03 -14.73 7.60
CA THR A 67 -2.35 -15.32 7.86
C THR A 67 -3.44 -14.30 7.52
N TRP A 68 -4.48 -14.75 6.82
CA TRP A 68 -5.65 -13.95 6.54
C TRP A 68 -6.91 -14.82 6.39
N PHE A 69 -8.07 -14.25 6.73
CA PHE A 69 -9.37 -14.89 6.58
C PHE A 69 -10.48 -13.84 6.54
N LEU A 70 -11.69 -14.26 6.15
CA LEU A 70 -12.85 -13.38 6.09
C LEU A 70 -13.70 -13.55 7.35
N ASN A 71 -14.36 -12.46 7.80
CA ASN A 71 -15.29 -12.54 8.93
C ASN A 71 -16.62 -13.24 8.57
N ARG A 72 -16.95 -13.39 7.28
CA ARG A 72 -18.17 -14.09 6.85
C ARG A 72 -18.02 -15.59 7.07
N ASP A 73 -19.09 -16.20 7.59
CA ASP A 73 -19.21 -17.65 7.80
C ASP A 73 -18.12 -18.27 8.69
N LEU A 74 -17.46 -17.45 9.51
CA LEU A 74 -16.41 -17.86 10.42
C LEU A 74 -17.02 -18.30 11.76
N SER A 75 -16.90 -19.56 12.11
CA SER A 75 -17.28 -20.07 13.43
C SER A 75 -16.29 -19.59 14.51
N TYR A 76 -16.75 -19.55 15.77
CA TYR A 76 -15.88 -19.20 16.90
C TYR A 76 -14.65 -20.10 17.01
N ASP A 77 -14.82 -21.41 16.82
CA ASP A 77 -13.71 -22.37 16.90
C ASP A 77 -12.65 -22.13 15.79
N GLU A 78 -13.10 -21.80 14.58
CA GLU A 78 -12.21 -21.44 13.48
C GLU A 78 -11.50 -20.12 13.76
N PHE A 79 -12.21 -19.10 14.26
CA PHE A 79 -11.61 -17.84 14.68
C PHE A 79 -10.50 -18.06 15.71
N VAL A 80 -10.78 -18.81 16.78
CA VAL A 80 -9.80 -19.15 17.83
C VAL A 80 -8.58 -19.84 17.24
N LYS A 81 -8.78 -20.80 16.35
CA LYS A 81 -7.69 -21.53 15.68
C LYS A 81 -6.79 -20.59 14.86
N GLN A 82 -7.37 -19.58 14.21
CA GLN A 82 -6.61 -18.62 13.37
C GLN A 82 -5.82 -17.60 14.20
N VAL A 83 -6.37 -17.17 15.36
CA VAL A 83 -5.78 -16.08 16.13
C VAL A 83 -4.95 -16.52 17.34
N LYS A 84 -4.94 -17.81 17.70
CA LYS A 84 -4.35 -18.33 18.95
C LYS A 84 -2.87 -18.00 19.14
N ASP A 85 -2.13 -17.91 18.05
CA ASP A 85 -0.68 -17.69 18.04
C ASP A 85 -0.31 -16.25 17.59
N LEU A 86 -1.31 -15.37 17.46
CA LEU A 86 -1.13 -13.98 17.03
C LEU A 86 -1.25 -13.01 18.22
N ASP A 87 -0.36 -12.02 18.27
CA ASP A 87 -0.46 -10.93 19.25
C ASP A 87 -1.53 -9.90 18.84
N TYR A 88 -1.61 -9.60 17.54
CA TYR A 88 -2.51 -8.60 16.98
C TYR A 88 -3.05 -9.03 15.63
N ILE A 89 -4.26 -8.58 15.34
CA ILE A 89 -4.90 -8.68 14.02
C ILE A 89 -5.30 -7.31 13.50
N MET A 90 -5.35 -7.19 12.17
CA MET A 90 -5.88 -6.04 11.45
C MET A 90 -7.20 -6.41 10.79
N VAL A 91 -8.25 -5.68 11.10
CA VAL A 91 -9.57 -5.84 10.46
C VAL A 91 -9.76 -4.71 9.46
N LYS A 92 -10.03 -5.06 8.20
CA LYS A 92 -10.11 -4.11 7.09
C LYS A 92 -11.40 -4.36 6.31
N PRO A 93 -12.24 -3.33 6.05
CA PRO A 93 -13.38 -3.49 5.16
C PRO A 93 -12.93 -3.95 3.76
N LEU A 94 -13.70 -4.85 3.14
CA LEU A 94 -13.34 -5.41 1.82
C LEU A 94 -13.24 -4.33 0.75
N ASP A 95 -14.18 -3.38 0.73
CA ASP A 95 -14.34 -2.40 -0.34
C ASP A 95 -13.69 -1.03 -0.03
N ALA A 96 -13.11 -0.86 1.17
CA ALA A 96 -12.48 0.40 1.55
C ALA A 96 -11.06 0.52 0.98
N SER A 97 -10.67 1.74 0.67
CA SER A 97 -9.35 2.10 0.18
C SER A 97 -8.68 3.17 1.04
N LYS A 98 -7.41 3.45 0.79
CA LYS A 98 -6.63 4.53 1.44
C LYS A 98 -6.52 4.41 2.97
N GLY A 99 -6.72 3.21 3.53
CA GLY A 99 -6.62 2.99 4.98
C GLY A 99 -7.88 3.35 5.79
N VAL A 100 -8.97 3.67 5.12
CA VAL A 100 -10.25 3.99 5.79
C VAL A 100 -10.84 2.73 6.42
N GLY A 101 -11.29 2.84 7.68
CA GLY A 101 -11.96 1.75 8.42
C GLY A 101 -11.03 0.62 8.88
N ILE A 102 -9.71 0.78 8.78
CA ILE A 102 -8.76 -0.20 9.32
C ILE A 102 -8.73 -0.10 10.84
N GLN A 103 -8.90 -1.25 11.50
CA GLN A 103 -8.84 -1.38 12.95
C GLN A 103 -7.79 -2.41 13.35
N LYS A 104 -7.06 -2.14 14.41
CA LYS A 104 -6.08 -3.07 15.00
C LYS A 104 -6.60 -3.55 16.34
N TYR A 105 -6.64 -4.87 16.51
CA TYR A 105 -7.06 -5.50 17.75
C TYR A 105 -5.93 -6.34 18.33
N ALA A 106 -5.80 -6.31 19.67
CA ALA A 106 -4.98 -7.29 20.38
C ALA A 106 -5.74 -8.62 20.44
N CYS A 107 -5.03 -9.74 20.27
CA CYS A 107 -5.60 -11.08 20.42
C CYS A 107 -5.58 -11.47 21.89
N PRO A 108 -6.74 -11.54 22.59
CA PRO A 108 -6.77 -11.79 24.01
C PRO A 108 -6.39 -13.24 24.34
N ALA A 109 -5.70 -13.43 25.47
CA ALA A 109 -5.39 -14.77 26.00
C ALA A 109 -6.61 -15.42 26.66
N SER A 110 -7.49 -14.63 27.31
CA SER A 110 -8.67 -15.15 28.00
C SER A 110 -9.78 -15.50 27.01
N GLU A 111 -10.51 -16.58 27.32
CA GLU A 111 -11.60 -17.04 26.47
C GLU A 111 -12.75 -16.04 26.40
N ASP A 112 -13.12 -15.44 27.53
CA ASP A 112 -14.22 -14.46 27.59
C ASP A 112 -13.95 -13.22 26.75
N GLU A 113 -12.71 -12.68 26.81
CA GLU A 113 -12.32 -11.53 25.99
C GLU A 113 -12.22 -11.88 24.51
N ARG A 114 -11.76 -13.08 24.20
CA ARG A 114 -11.68 -13.59 22.81
C ARG A 114 -13.08 -13.77 22.21
N LYS A 115 -14.04 -14.21 23.00
CA LYS A 115 -15.43 -14.32 22.57
C LYS A 115 -16.05 -12.95 22.29
N LYS A 116 -15.78 -11.96 23.14
CA LYS A 116 -16.21 -10.57 22.91
C LYS A 116 -15.61 -10.00 21.63
N LEU A 117 -14.30 -10.21 21.42
CA LEU A 117 -13.61 -9.78 20.19
C LEU A 117 -14.23 -10.43 18.94
N TYR A 118 -14.51 -11.73 19.00
CA TYR A 118 -15.19 -12.45 17.92
C TYR A 118 -16.57 -11.83 17.62
N GLU A 119 -17.41 -11.61 18.64
CA GLU A 119 -18.74 -11.01 18.48
C GLU A 119 -18.64 -9.59 17.90
N GLU A 120 -17.68 -8.78 18.34
CA GLU A 120 -17.43 -7.44 17.81
C GLU A 120 -17.07 -7.48 16.32
N ILE A 121 -16.18 -8.37 15.91
CA ILE A 121 -15.76 -8.50 14.51
C ILE A 121 -16.89 -9.07 13.63
N MET A 122 -17.66 -10.02 14.13
CA MET A 122 -18.78 -10.61 13.40
C MET A 122 -19.95 -9.63 13.18
N ASN A 123 -20.08 -8.63 14.03
CA ASN A 123 -21.08 -7.56 13.89
C ASN A 123 -20.66 -6.46 12.92
N GLN A 124 -19.42 -6.48 12.41
CA GLN A 124 -18.96 -5.53 11.40
C GLN A 124 -19.41 -5.96 9.99
N ASP A 125 -19.37 -4.99 9.08
CA ASP A 125 -19.55 -5.26 7.65
C ASP A 125 -18.48 -6.25 7.16
N SER A 126 -18.70 -6.77 5.94
CA SER A 126 -17.75 -7.70 5.31
C SER A 126 -16.33 -7.19 5.33
N SER A 127 -15.49 -7.92 6.06
CA SER A 127 -14.12 -7.52 6.35
C SER A 127 -13.15 -8.68 6.14
N ILE A 128 -11.93 -8.34 5.78
CA ILE A 128 -10.79 -9.24 5.84
C ILE A 128 -10.05 -9.02 7.17
N ILE A 129 -9.70 -10.11 7.81
CA ILE A 129 -8.90 -10.14 9.02
C ILE A 129 -7.53 -10.65 8.62
N GLU A 130 -6.50 -9.90 8.98
CA GLU A 130 -5.12 -10.23 8.62
C GLU A 130 -4.23 -10.19 9.87
N GLU A 131 -3.26 -11.08 9.92
CA GLU A 131 -2.16 -11.00 10.85
C GLU A 131 -1.45 -9.65 10.76
N CYS A 132 -1.10 -9.05 11.89
CA CYS A 132 -0.27 -7.86 11.90
C CYS A 132 1.14 -8.21 11.44
N ILE A 133 1.56 -7.61 10.33
CA ILE A 133 2.91 -7.78 9.80
C ILE A 133 3.92 -7.21 10.78
N VAL A 134 4.86 -8.04 11.21
CA VAL A 134 6.06 -7.63 11.94
C VAL A 134 7.11 -7.24 10.91
N GLN A 135 7.44 -5.96 10.87
CA GLN A 135 8.41 -5.44 9.91
C GLN A 135 9.84 -5.78 10.34
N HIS A 136 10.70 -6.09 9.36
CA HIS A 136 12.13 -6.29 9.61
C HIS A 136 12.74 -5.04 10.23
N GLU A 137 13.65 -5.22 11.20
CA GLU A 137 14.24 -4.14 12.00
C GLU A 137 14.87 -3.02 11.16
N ASP A 138 15.63 -3.36 10.10
CA ASP A 138 16.27 -2.39 9.21
C ASP A 138 15.26 -1.46 8.52
N VAL A 139 14.03 -1.93 8.28
CA VAL A 139 12.98 -1.17 7.63
C VAL A 139 12.09 -0.48 8.67
N ALA A 140 11.89 -1.09 9.83
CA ALA A 140 11.16 -0.50 10.95
C ALA A 140 11.86 0.75 11.52
N GLU A 141 13.19 0.86 11.35
CA GLU A 141 13.97 2.03 11.78
C GLU A 141 13.43 3.35 11.18
N PHE A 142 12.86 3.32 9.98
CA PHE A 142 12.32 4.52 9.33
C PHE A 142 11.00 5.00 9.93
N CYS A 143 10.13 4.08 10.28
CA CYS A 143 8.90 4.34 11.03
C CYS A 143 8.46 3.06 11.72
N PRO A 144 8.71 2.91 13.03
CA PRO A 144 8.38 1.68 13.76
C PRO A 144 6.88 1.51 13.98
N THR A 145 6.07 2.56 13.81
CA THR A 145 4.62 2.54 14.04
C THR A 145 3.80 2.12 12.83
N SER A 146 4.41 2.06 11.64
CA SER A 146 3.76 1.65 10.40
C SER A 146 4.56 0.61 9.66
N VAL A 147 3.90 -0.20 8.84
CA VAL A 147 4.57 -1.06 7.87
C VAL A 147 5.01 -0.21 6.69
N ASN A 148 6.33 -0.01 6.54
CA ASN A 148 6.89 0.69 5.39
C ASN A 148 6.94 -0.27 4.19
N THR A 149 6.57 0.18 3.00
CA THR A 149 6.37 -0.69 1.85
C THR A 149 7.19 -0.27 0.63
N ILE A 150 7.52 -1.24 -0.21
CA ILE A 150 8.07 -0.97 -1.54
C ILE A 150 6.92 -1.14 -2.54
N ARG A 151 6.60 -0.06 -3.26
CA ARG A 151 5.64 -0.09 -4.36
C ARG A 151 6.39 -0.16 -5.68
N ILE A 152 6.12 -1.20 -6.45
CA ILE A 152 6.66 -1.38 -7.79
C ILE A 152 5.52 -1.22 -8.79
N THR A 153 5.72 -0.37 -9.79
CA THR A 153 4.78 -0.24 -10.91
C THR A 153 5.33 -0.97 -12.11
N THR A 154 4.52 -1.84 -12.67
CA THR A 154 4.86 -2.65 -13.85
C THR A 154 3.91 -2.36 -14.99
N LEU A 155 4.37 -2.59 -16.21
CA LEU A 155 3.57 -2.59 -17.43
C LEU A 155 3.72 -3.96 -18.09
N ASN A 156 2.60 -4.67 -18.25
CA ASN A 156 2.55 -5.86 -19.07
C ASN A 156 2.09 -5.45 -20.48
N TYR A 157 2.96 -5.62 -21.45
CA TYR A 157 2.69 -5.27 -22.84
C TYR A 157 3.23 -6.38 -23.75
N GLU A 158 2.33 -6.94 -24.58
CA GLU A 158 2.65 -8.05 -25.50
C GLU A 158 3.31 -9.27 -24.83
N GLY A 159 2.92 -9.55 -23.59
CA GLY A 159 3.48 -10.67 -22.80
C GLY A 159 4.81 -10.38 -22.13
N ASP A 160 5.36 -9.19 -22.31
CA ASP A 160 6.58 -8.73 -21.63
C ASP A 160 6.25 -7.82 -20.44
N CYS A 161 6.71 -8.19 -19.24
CA CYS A 161 6.47 -7.42 -18.02
C CYS A 161 7.66 -6.49 -17.75
N LYS A 162 7.44 -5.19 -17.91
CA LYS A 162 8.44 -4.15 -17.69
C LYS A 162 8.26 -3.45 -16.34
N PHE A 163 9.32 -3.32 -15.58
CA PHE A 163 9.35 -2.47 -14.39
C PHE A 163 9.47 -1.01 -14.82
N LEU A 164 8.50 -0.19 -14.44
CA LEU A 164 8.48 1.24 -14.79
C LEU A 164 9.20 2.07 -13.74
N TYR A 165 8.81 1.90 -12.48
CA TYR A 165 9.44 2.57 -11.34
C TYR A 165 9.17 1.83 -10.04
N ALA A 166 10.01 2.10 -9.03
CA ALA A 166 9.81 1.63 -7.68
C ALA A 166 9.97 2.77 -6.68
N VAL A 167 9.17 2.77 -5.64
CA VAL A 167 9.24 3.76 -4.55
C VAL A 167 9.21 3.05 -3.19
N PHE A 168 10.05 3.52 -2.29
CA PHE A 168 9.98 3.16 -0.88
C PHE A 168 9.04 4.14 -0.18
N ARG A 169 7.99 3.62 0.41
CA ARG A 169 6.97 4.37 1.13
C ARG A 169 7.16 4.16 2.62
N MET A 170 7.13 5.24 3.36
CA MET A 170 7.37 5.24 4.80
C MET A 170 6.26 6.01 5.50
N GLY A 171 5.84 5.51 6.67
CA GLY A 171 4.97 6.26 7.55
C GLY A 171 5.70 7.46 8.17
N ARG A 172 4.93 8.35 8.81
CA ARG A 172 5.45 9.52 9.49
C ARG A 172 4.77 9.70 10.83
N GLY A 173 5.03 8.72 11.72
CA GLY A 173 4.44 8.68 13.07
C GLY A 173 3.00 8.17 13.15
N GLY A 174 2.36 7.87 12.03
CA GLY A 174 1.06 7.20 11.95
C GLY A 174 1.18 5.68 11.86
N VAL A 175 0.04 4.99 11.77
CA VAL A 175 -0.04 3.52 11.66
C VAL A 175 0.00 3.01 10.21
N VAL A 176 0.01 3.90 9.23
CA VAL A 176 0.03 3.59 7.79
C VAL A 176 1.12 4.39 7.07
N ASP A 177 1.66 3.81 6.00
CA ASP A 177 2.65 4.43 5.11
C ASP A 177 2.01 5.20 3.95
N ASN A 178 0.70 5.38 3.97
CA ASN A 178 -0.04 5.95 2.86
C ASN A 178 0.35 7.42 2.64
N PHE A 179 0.79 7.74 1.42
CA PHE A 179 1.22 9.07 1.01
C PHE A 179 0.16 10.16 1.24
N HIS A 180 -1.13 9.84 0.97
CA HIS A 180 -2.26 10.75 1.23
C HIS A 180 -2.62 10.89 2.72
N ALA A 181 -2.13 9.98 3.56
CA ALA A 181 -2.30 10.04 5.01
C ALA A 181 -1.08 10.64 5.73
N GLY A 182 -0.25 11.41 5.02
CA GLY A 182 0.92 12.07 5.55
C GLY A 182 2.21 11.26 5.50
N GLY A 183 2.20 10.08 4.84
CA GLY A 183 3.41 9.31 4.57
C GLY A 183 4.35 10.03 3.59
N ILE A 184 5.56 9.52 3.47
CA ILE A 184 6.61 10.01 2.57
C ILE A 184 7.05 8.90 1.62
N ALA A 185 7.62 9.29 0.49
CA ALA A 185 8.11 8.34 -0.51
C ALA A 185 9.47 8.79 -1.07
N ALA A 186 10.32 7.80 -1.36
CA ALA A 186 11.60 8.01 -2.04
C ALA A 186 11.73 7.02 -3.21
N THR A 187 12.35 7.44 -4.30
CA THR A 187 12.54 6.60 -5.48
C THR A 187 13.64 5.56 -5.24
N ILE A 188 13.39 4.35 -5.72
CA ILE A 188 14.37 3.25 -5.74
C ILE A 188 14.86 3.10 -7.18
N ASP A 189 16.18 3.09 -7.37
CA ASP A 189 16.81 2.65 -8.61
C ASP A 189 16.67 1.12 -8.73
N ILE A 190 15.86 0.66 -9.69
CA ILE A 190 15.49 -0.77 -9.81
C ILE A 190 16.72 -1.67 -10.01
N PRO A 191 17.70 -1.33 -10.89
CA PRO A 191 18.86 -2.16 -11.10
C PRO A 191 19.72 -2.37 -9.86
N SER A 192 19.95 -1.32 -9.08
CA SER A 192 20.80 -1.40 -7.88
C SER A 192 20.02 -1.75 -6.60
N GLY A 193 18.70 -1.53 -6.58
CA GLY A 193 17.86 -1.65 -5.38
C GLY A 193 18.10 -0.53 -4.36
N MET A 194 18.81 0.54 -4.73
CA MET A 194 19.15 1.64 -3.81
C MET A 194 18.15 2.78 -3.90
N VAL A 195 17.89 3.43 -2.76
CA VAL A 195 17.14 4.69 -2.76
C VAL A 195 18.00 5.79 -3.39
N CYS A 196 17.52 6.39 -4.47
CA CYS A 196 18.26 7.34 -5.29
C CYS A 196 17.79 8.80 -5.16
N THR A 197 16.70 9.06 -4.43
CA THR A 197 16.21 10.43 -4.18
C THR A 197 16.07 10.69 -2.68
N SER A 198 15.91 11.98 -2.32
CA SER A 198 15.36 12.36 -1.04
C SER A 198 13.91 11.90 -0.94
N ALA A 199 13.42 11.61 0.28
CA ALA A 199 12.01 11.36 0.48
C ALA A 199 11.23 12.69 0.38
N ALA A 200 10.04 12.63 -0.20
CA ALA A 200 9.13 13.76 -0.28
C ALA A 200 7.74 13.40 0.27
N ASP A 201 7.04 14.40 0.79
CA ASP A 201 5.62 14.31 1.13
C ASP A 201 4.73 14.82 -0.01
N LEU A 202 3.40 14.77 0.19
CA LEU A 202 2.42 15.19 -0.80
C LEU A 202 2.52 16.69 -1.14
N ASP A 203 3.00 17.51 -0.22
CA ASP A 203 3.19 18.97 -0.41
C ASP A 203 4.50 19.29 -1.13
N GLY A 204 5.31 18.30 -1.47
CA GLY A 204 6.60 18.44 -2.11
C GLY A 204 7.74 18.84 -1.16
N ASN A 205 7.49 18.81 0.16
CA ASN A 205 8.58 19.03 1.12
C ASN A 205 9.52 17.83 1.09
N THR A 206 10.81 18.09 0.96
CA THR A 206 11.84 17.06 0.93
C THR A 206 12.49 16.87 2.29
N LEU A 207 12.66 15.64 2.70
CA LEU A 207 13.43 15.23 3.87
C LEU A 207 14.85 14.85 3.44
N LYS A 208 15.83 15.11 4.30
CA LYS A 208 17.24 14.82 4.00
C LYS A 208 17.43 13.37 3.60
N LYS A 209 18.36 13.16 2.67
CA LYS A 209 18.74 11.89 2.05
C LYS A 209 18.81 10.73 3.05
N ILE A 210 17.93 9.77 2.90
CA ILE A 210 17.95 8.51 3.62
C ILE A 210 18.81 7.55 2.80
N GLN A 211 19.93 7.09 3.33
CA GLN A 211 20.72 6.04 2.69
C GLN A 211 20.14 4.67 3.11
N ILE A 212 19.36 4.06 2.23
CA ILE A 212 18.93 2.68 2.41
C ILE A 212 19.67 1.83 1.38
N VAL A 213 20.39 0.85 1.86
CA VAL A 213 20.94 -0.22 1.03
C VAL A 213 20.05 -1.43 1.24
N VAL A 214 19.14 -1.69 0.31
CA VAL A 214 18.40 -2.96 0.31
C VAL A 214 19.39 -4.06 -0.07
N ARG A 215 19.93 -4.76 0.93
CA ARG A 215 20.83 -5.89 0.68
C ARG A 215 20.04 -7.02 0.03
N ARG A 216 20.45 -7.48 -1.14
CA ARG A 216 19.96 -8.74 -1.70
C ARG A 216 20.35 -9.86 -0.74
N SER A 217 19.39 -10.54 -0.14
CA SER A 217 19.63 -11.86 0.45
C SER A 217 20.10 -12.77 -0.68
N LYS A 218 21.23 -13.43 -0.48
CA LYS A 218 21.79 -14.43 -1.41
C LYS A 218 20.87 -15.65 -1.48
#